data_e8976accaa329aed211e05ce654f7afa
#
_entry.id   e8976accaa329aed211e05ce654f7afa
#
_cell.length_a   1.000
_cell.length_b   1.000
_cell.length_c   1.000
_cell.angle_alpha   90.00
_cell.angle_beta   90.00
_cell.angle_gamma   90.00
#
_symmetry.space_group_name_H-M   'P 1'
#
loop_
_entity.id
_entity.type
_entity.pdbx_description
1 polymer ?
#
loop_
_entity_poly.entity_id
_entity_poly.type
_entity_poly.pdbx_seq_one_letter_code
_entity_poly.pdbx_strand_id
1 'polypeptide(L)'
;MRLSPDQTRVILQCVRQQFGADVGVMLFGSRLDDGARGGDVDLLVESPSPPSLLQRARATMALEAALNLPVAIVVTQRGTPGSAFARIARSQAQWLEVPA
;
A
#
# COMPACT_ATOMS: atom_id res chain seq x y z
N MET A 1 -6.49 -3.45 -12.78
CA MET A 1 -5.41 -3.00 -11.87
C MET A 1 -4.11 -2.87 -12.65
N ARG A 2 -3.44 -1.74 -12.52
CA ARG A 2 -2.23 -1.44 -13.29
C ARG A 2 -0.95 -1.67 -12.48
N LEU A 3 -0.80 -2.86 -11.92
CA LEU A 3 0.44 -3.33 -11.30
C LEU A 3 0.84 -4.66 -11.93
N SER A 4 2.12 -4.81 -12.25
CA SER A 4 2.63 -6.10 -12.69
C SER A 4 2.76 -7.06 -11.50
N PRO A 5 2.83 -8.38 -11.74
CA PRO A 5 3.11 -9.34 -10.67
C PRO A 5 4.41 -9.04 -9.92
N ASP A 6 5.45 -8.59 -10.63
CA ASP A 6 6.73 -8.24 -9.99
C ASP A 6 6.60 -7.02 -9.10
N GLN A 7 5.87 -5.99 -9.54
CA GLN A 7 5.61 -4.80 -8.73
C GLN A 7 4.83 -5.18 -7.46
N THR A 8 3.85 -6.05 -7.57
CA THR A 8 3.08 -6.53 -6.41
C THR A 8 3.99 -7.24 -5.40
N ARG A 9 4.88 -8.12 -5.87
CA ARG A 9 5.85 -8.80 -5.00
C ARG A 9 6.76 -7.82 -4.27
N VAL A 10 7.29 -6.85 -4.99
CA VAL A 10 8.18 -5.82 -4.42
C VAL A 10 7.44 -5.02 -3.34
N ILE A 11 6.21 -4.59 -3.62
CA ILE A 11 5.41 -3.85 -2.65
C ILE A 11 5.20 -4.67 -1.38
N LEU A 12 4.74 -5.89 -1.50
CA LEU A 12 4.48 -6.76 -0.34
C LEU A 12 5.76 -7.03 0.46
N GLN A 13 6.87 -7.29 -0.23
CA GLN A 13 8.15 -7.53 0.44
C GLN A 13 8.61 -6.30 1.22
N CYS A 14 8.61 -5.12 0.61
CA CYS A 14 9.05 -3.89 1.25
C CYS A 14 8.17 -3.53 2.45
N VAL A 15 6.85 -3.62 2.29
CA VAL A 15 5.92 -3.27 3.37
C VAL A 15 6.09 -4.23 4.55
N ARG A 16 6.20 -5.52 4.29
CA ARG A 16 6.40 -6.52 5.34
C ARG A 16 7.73 -6.37 6.05
N GLN A 17 8.79 -6.00 5.34
CA GLN A 17 10.08 -5.74 5.97
C GLN A 17 10.03 -4.57 6.94
N GLN A 18 9.28 -3.53 6.62
CA GLN A 18 9.23 -2.32 7.43
C GLN A 18 8.19 -2.39 8.54
N PHE A 19 7.06 -3.01 8.31
CA PHE A 19 5.91 -2.99 9.23
C PHE A 19 5.63 -4.34 9.88
N GLY A 20 6.29 -5.41 9.45
CA GLY A 20 6.06 -6.76 9.96
C GLY A 20 5.20 -7.62 9.03
N ALA A 21 5.24 -8.93 9.27
CA ALA A 21 4.58 -9.91 8.40
C ALA A 21 3.05 -9.91 8.53
N ASP A 22 2.52 -9.34 9.61
CA ASP A 22 1.07 -9.39 9.91
C ASP A 22 0.26 -8.27 9.27
N VAL A 23 0.90 -7.44 8.43
CA VAL A 23 0.20 -6.34 7.77
C VAL A 23 -0.55 -6.81 6.53
N GLY A 24 -1.70 -6.19 6.29
CA GLY A 24 -2.41 -6.32 5.03
C GLY A 24 -2.16 -5.10 4.16
N VAL A 25 -2.06 -5.29 2.85
CA VAL A 25 -1.79 -4.23 1.90
C VAL A 25 -2.87 -4.20 0.84
N MET A 26 -3.43 -3.02 0.61
CA MET A 26 -4.44 -2.79 -0.42
C MET A 26 -3.96 -1.70 -1.36
N LEU A 27 -4.34 -1.83 -2.62
CA LEU A 27 -4.15 -0.78 -3.63
C LEU A 27 -5.44 0.00 -3.79
N PHE A 28 -5.34 1.32 -3.83
CA PHE A 28 -6.48 2.18 -4.16
C PHE A 28 -6.04 3.26 -5.15
N GLY A 29 -6.96 4.13 -5.54
CA GLY A 29 -6.66 5.25 -6.40
C GLY A 29 -6.54 4.90 -7.88
N SER A 30 -5.76 5.69 -8.62
CA SER A 30 -5.73 5.64 -10.08
C SER A 30 -5.19 4.33 -10.66
N ARG A 31 -4.37 3.60 -9.91
CA ARG A 31 -3.82 2.32 -10.37
C ARG A 31 -4.87 1.20 -10.45
N LEU A 32 -6.03 1.39 -9.85
CA LEU A 32 -7.16 0.48 -10.02
C LEU A 32 -7.88 0.67 -11.35
N ASP A 33 -7.73 1.84 -11.98
CA ASP A 33 -8.37 2.18 -13.25
C ASP A 33 -7.43 1.81 -14.39
N ASP A 34 -7.75 0.74 -15.11
CA ASP A 34 -6.95 0.28 -16.24
C ASP A 34 -6.95 1.26 -17.42
N GLY A 35 -7.93 2.14 -17.48
CA GLY A 35 -8.01 3.18 -18.52
C GLY A 35 -7.22 4.44 -18.21
N ALA A 36 -6.79 4.64 -16.97
CA ALA A 36 -6.00 5.81 -16.60
C ALA A 36 -4.55 5.67 -17.05
N ARG A 37 -3.87 6.79 -17.23
CA ARG A 37 -2.45 6.82 -17.60
C ARG A 37 -1.61 7.33 -16.44
N GLY A 38 -0.43 6.74 -16.25
CA GLY A 38 0.50 7.13 -15.21
C GLY A 38 -0.10 6.95 -13.84
N GLY A 39 0.19 7.89 -12.96
CA GLY A 39 -0.38 7.94 -11.63
C GLY A 39 0.52 7.33 -10.57
N ASP A 40 0.33 7.82 -9.36
CA ASP A 40 1.07 7.37 -8.19
C ASP A 40 0.55 6.01 -7.73
N VAL A 41 1.37 5.31 -6.98
CA VAL A 41 0.94 4.08 -6.31
C VAL A 41 0.38 4.48 -4.95
N ASP A 42 -0.90 4.23 -4.73
CA ASP A 42 -1.60 4.55 -3.49
C ASP A 42 -1.89 3.27 -2.72
N LEU A 43 -1.26 3.14 -1.55
CA LEU A 43 -1.37 1.94 -0.73
C LEU A 43 -2.09 2.25 0.58
N LEU A 44 -3.00 1.36 0.95
CA LEU A 44 -3.63 1.34 2.25
C LEU A 44 -3.07 0.13 3.00
N VAL A 45 -2.36 0.40 4.10
CA VAL A 45 -1.74 -0.65 4.92
C VAL A 45 -2.53 -0.81 6.19
N GLU A 46 -3.01 -2.03 6.43
CA GLU A 46 -3.72 -2.39 7.65
C GLU A 46 -2.73 -3.10 8.57
N SER A 47 -2.47 -2.52 9.74
CA SER A 47 -1.45 -3.00 10.68
C SER A 47 -2.08 -3.31 12.03
N PRO A 48 -1.63 -4.39 12.73
CA PRO A 48 -2.10 -4.67 14.08
C PRO A 48 -1.78 -3.55 15.08
N SER A 49 -0.65 -2.88 14.89
CA SER A 49 -0.26 -1.73 15.69
C SER A 49 0.28 -0.63 14.78
N PRO A 50 0.09 0.66 15.15
CA PRO A 50 0.54 1.74 14.30
C PRO A 50 2.06 1.75 14.16
N PRO A 51 2.61 1.80 12.93
CA PRO A 51 4.04 1.97 12.73
C PRO A 51 4.47 3.39 13.11
N SER A 52 5.74 3.53 13.46
CA SER A 52 6.30 4.84 13.72
C SER A 52 6.38 5.68 12.43
N LEU A 53 6.49 6.99 12.60
CA LEU A 53 6.69 7.89 11.46
C LEU A 53 7.95 7.52 10.67
N LEU A 54 9.02 7.13 11.37
CA LEU A 54 10.27 6.70 10.74
C LEU A 54 10.08 5.42 9.91
N GLN A 55 9.35 4.44 10.43
CA GLN A 55 9.04 3.22 9.68
C GLN A 55 8.25 3.54 8.41
N ARG A 56 7.28 4.45 8.50
CA ARG A 56 6.49 4.88 7.34
C ARG A 56 7.34 5.57 6.30
N ALA A 57 8.22 6.47 6.74
CA ALA A 57 9.13 7.18 5.84
C ALA A 57 10.08 6.22 5.12
N ARG A 58 10.65 5.27 5.85
CA ARG A 58 11.55 4.25 5.29
C ARG A 58 10.83 3.38 4.26
N ALA A 59 9.61 2.96 4.55
CA ALA A 59 8.83 2.16 3.62
C ALA A 59 8.53 2.92 2.34
N THR A 60 8.12 4.19 2.44
CA THR A 60 7.85 5.04 1.28
C THR A 60 9.11 5.19 0.43
N MET A 61 10.25 5.51 1.04
CA MET A 61 11.51 5.68 0.32
C MET A 61 11.95 4.39 -0.37
N ALA A 62 11.86 3.26 0.32
CA ALA A 62 12.23 1.98 -0.25
C ALA A 62 11.36 1.60 -1.44
N LEU A 63 10.05 1.83 -1.34
CA LEU A 63 9.11 1.56 -2.42
C LEU A 63 9.33 2.46 -3.61
N GLU A 64 9.53 3.76 -3.38
CA GLU A 64 9.78 4.71 -4.48
C GLU A 64 11.08 4.38 -5.21
N ALA A 65 12.12 3.98 -4.47
CA ALA A 65 13.38 3.55 -5.09
C ALA A 65 13.21 2.27 -5.90
N ALA A 66 12.49 1.29 -5.37
CA ALA A 66 12.32 0.00 -6.03
C ALA A 66 11.38 0.07 -7.24
N LEU A 67 10.33 0.87 -7.17
CA LEU A 67 9.33 0.98 -8.24
C LEU A 67 9.63 2.10 -9.24
N ASN A 68 10.46 3.04 -8.85
CA ASN A 68 10.73 4.27 -9.62
C ASN A 68 9.43 5.04 -9.92
N LEU A 69 8.56 5.11 -8.93
CA LEU A 69 7.25 5.77 -8.99
C LEU A 69 6.98 6.46 -7.66
N PRO A 70 6.24 7.57 -7.65
CA PRO A 70 5.77 8.14 -6.40
C PRO A 70 4.83 7.15 -5.69
N VAL A 71 4.97 7.05 -4.36
CA VAL A 71 4.17 6.14 -3.54
C VAL A 71 3.59 6.91 -2.36
N ALA A 72 2.29 6.77 -2.15
CA ALA A 72 1.60 7.27 -0.98
C ALA A 72 1.13 6.09 -0.13
N ILE A 73 1.40 6.16 1.17
CA ILE A 73 0.99 5.11 2.11
C ILE A 73 0.05 5.73 3.14
N VAL A 74 -1.15 5.18 3.22
CA VAL A 74 -2.12 5.46 4.29
C VAL A 74 -2.15 4.25 5.19
N VAL A 75 -1.98 4.47 6.51
CA VAL A 75 -1.96 3.38 7.48
C VAL A 75 -3.24 3.42 8.30
N THR A 76 -3.84 2.26 8.51
CA THR A 76 -4.97 2.09 9.42
C THR A 76 -4.67 0.95 10.38
N GLN A 77 -5.13 1.09 11.63
CA GLN A 77 -4.97 0.04 12.63
C GLN A 77 -6.07 -1.00 12.46
N ARG A 78 -5.66 -2.28 12.45
CA ARG A 78 -6.62 -3.38 12.34
C ARG A 78 -7.59 -3.37 13.51
N GLY A 79 -8.87 -3.58 13.19
CA GLY A 79 -9.91 -3.60 14.20
C GLY A 79 -10.47 -2.22 14.56
N THR A 80 -9.99 -1.15 13.94
CA THR A 80 -10.53 0.20 14.11
C THR A 80 -11.17 0.68 12.82
N PRO A 81 -12.16 1.60 12.88
CA PRO A 81 -12.76 2.15 11.66
C PRO A 81 -11.81 3.05 10.86
N GLY A 82 -10.76 3.59 11.50
CA GLY A 82 -9.84 4.51 10.85
C GLY A 82 -10.42 5.90 10.62
N SER A 83 -9.67 6.73 9.88
CA SER A 83 -10.14 8.05 9.47
C SER A 83 -11.24 7.94 8.40
N ALA A 84 -11.94 9.04 8.15
CA ALA A 84 -12.92 9.10 7.08
C ALA A 84 -12.28 8.79 5.71
N PHE A 85 -11.09 9.33 5.48
CA PHE A 85 -10.35 9.05 4.25
C PHE A 85 -10.00 7.56 4.12
N ALA A 86 -9.51 6.94 5.20
CA ALA A 86 -9.15 5.52 5.19
C ALA A 86 -10.37 4.64 4.90
N ARG A 87 -11.54 4.98 5.45
CA ARG A 87 -12.78 4.23 5.18
C ARG A 87 -13.21 4.34 3.72
N ILE A 88 -13.12 5.53 3.13
CA ILE A 88 -13.45 5.73 1.72
C ILE A 88 -12.46 4.96 0.84
N ALA A 89 -11.17 5.07 1.11
CA ALA A 89 -10.14 4.36 0.36
C ALA A 89 -10.36 2.85 0.44
N ARG A 90 -10.66 2.32 1.63
CA ARG A 90 -10.89 0.90 1.85
C ARG A 90 -12.09 0.37 1.07
N SER A 91 -13.15 1.15 0.95
CA SER A 91 -14.35 0.74 0.22
C SER A 91 -14.09 0.52 -1.27
N GLN A 92 -13.05 1.14 -1.81
CA GLN A 92 -12.67 1.06 -3.22
C GLN A 92 -11.39 0.28 -3.46
N ALA A 93 -10.70 -0.12 -2.39
CA ALA A 93 -9.39 -0.73 -2.48
C ALA A 93 -9.46 -2.22 -2.84
N GLN A 94 -8.39 -2.71 -3.42
CA GLN A 94 -8.21 -4.12 -3.74
C GLN A 94 -7.02 -4.67 -2.97
N TRP A 95 -7.20 -5.81 -2.30
CA TRP A 95 -6.12 -6.49 -1.62
C TRP A 95 -5.01 -6.88 -2.58
N LEU A 96 -3.77 -6.68 -2.15
CA LEU A 96 -2.61 -7.21 -2.87
C LEU A 96 -2.22 -8.55 -2.28
N GLU A 97 -2.02 -9.53 -3.17
CA GLU A 97 -1.63 -10.88 -2.81
C GLU A 97 -0.44 -11.30 -3.67
N VAL A 98 0.42 -12.15 -3.11
CA VAL A 98 1.55 -12.69 -3.87
C VAL A 98 0.99 -13.50 -5.03
N PRO A 99 1.36 -13.18 -6.29
CA PRO A 99 0.89 -13.97 -7.44
C PRO A 99 1.35 -15.42 -7.34
N ALA A 100 0.46 -16.31 -7.69
CA ALA A 100 0.75 -17.74 -7.71
C ALA A 100 1.71 -18.10 -8.84
#